data_ec889c9d89c293b80b3b0c06a29339c3
#
_entry.id   ec889c9d89c293b80b3b0c06a29339c3
#
_cell.length_a   1.000
_cell.length_b   1.000
_cell.length_c   1.000
_cell.angle_alpha   90.00
_cell.angle_beta   90.00
_cell.angle_gamma   90.00
#
_symmetry.space_group_name_H-M   'P 1'
#
loop_
_entity.id
_entity.type
_entity.pdbx_description
1 polymer ?
#
loop_
_entity_poly.entity_id
_entity_poly.type
_entity_poly.pdbx_seq_one_letter_code
_entity_poly.pdbx_strand_id
1 'polypeptide(L)' 'LLVGYARVSTRDQSPALQLDALRQAGCERVFMEKASGAQRDRPELKAALDYLRAGDTLAV' A
#
# COMPACT_ATOMS: atom_id res chain seq x y z
N LEU A 1 -13.21 1.55 -8.09
CA LEU A 1 -11.81 1.92 -7.99
C LEU A 1 -11.06 1.01 -7.03
N LEU A 2 -9.95 0.44 -7.47
CA LEU A 2 -9.13 -0.43 -6.64
C LEU A 2 -7.87 0.32 -6.19
N VAL A 3 -7.67 0.37 -4.89
CA VAL A 3 -6.51 1.02 -4.27
C VAL A 3 -5.66 -0.05 -3.62
N GLY A 4 -4.36 -0.01 -3.86
CA GLY A 4 -3.42 -0.96 -3.29
C GLY A 4 -2.69 -0.38 -2.10
N TYR A 5 -2.41 -1.24 -1.12
CA TYR A 5 -1.59 -0.88 0.02
C TYR A 5 -0.56 -1.99 0.23
N ALA A 6 0.70 -1.61 0.23
CA ALA A 6 1.79 -2.55 0.44
C ALA A 6 2.62 -2.10 1.64
N ARG A 7 2.98 -3.05 2.46
CA ARG A 7 3.85 -2.81 3.61
C ARG A 7 5.16 -3.54 3.40
N VAL A 8 6.26 -2.78 3.37
CA VAL A 8 7.58 -3.36 3.15
C VAL A 8 8.46 -3.07 4.36
N SER A 9 9.29 -4.04 4.72
CA SER A 9 10.28 -3.82 5.77
C SER A 9 11.52 -3.17 5.17
N THR A 10 12.37 -2.58 6.02
CA THR A 10 13.63 -2.01 5.57
C THR A 10 14.57 -3.06 5.02
N ARG A 11 14.31 -4.34 5.29
CA ARG A 11 15.11 -5.45 4.79
C ARG A 11 14.61 -6.01 3.47
N ASP A 12 13.45 -5.59 3.03
CA ASP A 12 12.92 -6.05 1.74
C ASP A 12 13.76 -5.50 0.62
N GLN A 13 14.22 -6.40 -0.23
CA GLN A 13 15.12 -6.05 -1.33
C GLN A 13 14.38 -5.73 -2.62
N SER A 14 13.09 -6.01 -2.67
CA SER A 14 12.33 -5.87 -3.90
C SER A 14 10.91 -5.34 -3.66
N PRO A 15 10.77 -4.12 -3.15
CA PRO A 15 9.45 -3.52 -3.02
C PRO A 15 8.76 -3.34 -4.38
N ALA A 16 9.53 -3.25 -5.45
CA ALA A 16 8.99 -3.12 -6.80
C ALA A 16 8.15 -4.32 -7.20
N LEU A 17 8.47 -5.51 -6.72
CA LEU A 17 7.68 -6.71 -7.04
C LEU A 17 6.27 -6.62 -6.46
N GLN A 18 6.16 -6.14 -5.23
CA GLN A 18 4.85 -5.94 -4.61
C GLN A 18 4.06 -4.86 -5.34
N LEU A 19 4.73 -3.78 -5.72
CA LEU A 19 4.10 -2.70 -6.46
C LEU A 19 3.57 -3.19 -7.80
N ASP A 20 4.37 -3.97 -8.53
CA ASP A 20 3.96 -4.54 -9.81
C ASP A 20 2.77 -5.47 -9.64
N ALA A 21 2.80 -6.33 -8.62
CA ALA A 21 1.70 -7.25 -8.37
C ALA A 21 0.39 -6.51 -8.13
N LEU A 22 0.43 -5.44 -7.36
CA LEU A 22 -0.76 -4.64 -7.10
C LEU A 22 -1.25 -3.92 -8.36
N ARG A 23 -0.33 -3.42 -9.16
CA ARG A 23 -0.70 -2.80 -10.45
C ARG A 23 -1.32 -3.79 -11.40
N GLN A 24 -0.79 -5.00 -11.46
CA GLN A 24 -1.35 -6.05 -12.30
C GLN A 24 -2.71 -6.50 -11.82
N ALA A 25 -2.97 -6.39 -10.52
CA ALA A 25 -4.28 -6.67 -9.97
C ALA A 25 -5.33 -5.61 -10.33
N GLY A 26 -4.91 -4.51 -10.93
CA GLY A 26 -5.80 -3.45 -11.36
C GLY A 26 -5.85 -2.26 -10.41
N CYS A 27 -4.90 -2.14 -9.51
CA CYS A 27 -4.86 -1.01 -8.58
C CYS A 27 -4.54 0.27 -9.32
N GLU A 28 -5.43 1.24 -9.22
CA GLU A 28 -5.24 2.54 -9.85
C GLU A 28 -4.24 3.38 -9.07
N ARG A 29 -4.20 3.19 -7.76
CA ARG A 29 -3.24 3.87 -6.90
C ARG A 29 -2.72 2.90 -5.86
N VAL A 30 -1.43 2.98 -5.59
CA VAL A 30 -0.77 2.11 -4.61
C VAL A 30 -0.06 2.96 -3.57
N PHE A 31 -0.31 2.66 -2.31
CA PHE A 31 0.38 3.28 -1.20
C PHE A 31 1.37 2.28 -0.62
N MET A 32 2.61 2.71 -0.43
CA MET A 32 3.65 1.85 0.13
C MET A 32 4.08 2.38 1.49
N GLU A 33 4.06 1.51 2.48
CA GLU A 33 4.45 1.83 3.84
C GLU A 33 5.76 1.13 4.17
N LYS A 34 6.71 1.89 4.71
CA LYS A 34 7.93 1.28 5.23
C LYS A 34 7.71 0.91 6.69
N ALA A 35 7.78 -0.37 6.99
CA ALA A 35 7.65 -0.87 8.34
C ALA A 35 9.02 -0.88 9.01
N SER A 36 9.35 0.16 9.74
CA SER A 36 10.49 0.11 10.64
C SER A 36 10.01 -0.42 12.00
N GLY A 37 10.81 -1.24 12.64
CA GLY A 37 10.38 -1.98 13.82
C GLY A 37 9.90 -1.16 15.00
N ALA A 38 10.22 0.13 15.06
CA ALA A 38 9.82 1.01 16.16
C ALA A 38 8.64 1.91 15.82
N GLN A 39 8.21 1.96 14.57
CA GLN A 39 7.13 2.85 14.14
C GLN A 39 5.78 2.19 14.28
N ARG A 40 4.93 2.79 15.08
CA ARG A 40 3.53 2.39 15.18
C ARG A 40 2.64 3.18 14.22
N ASP A 41 3.10 4.32 13.78
CA ASP A 41 2.36 5.17 12.87
C ASP A 41 2.40 4.59 11.46
N ARG A 42 1.24 4.64 10.80
CA ARG A 42 1.09 4.16 9.43
C ARG A 42 0.52 5.28 8.57
N PRO A 43 1.32 6.30 8.27
CA PRO A 43 0.82 7.45 7.53
C PRO A 43 0.32 7.09 6.13
N GLU A 44 0.95 6.10 5.49
CA GLU A 44 0.50 5.68 4.16
C GLU A 44 -0.83 4.93 4.22
N LEU A 45 -1.06 4.12 5.25
CA LEU A 45 -2.34 3.47 5.43
C LEU A 45 -3.44 4.51 5.67
N LYS A 46 -3.15 5.51 6.50
CA LYS A 46 -4.11 6.57 6.75
C LYS A 46 -4.41 7.33 5.46
N ALA A 47 -3.40 7.62 4.67
CA ALA A 47 -3.60 8.29 3.38
C ALA A 47 -4.43 7.44 2.43
N ALA A 48 -4.19 6.12 2.41
CA ALA A 48 -4.99 5.22 1.59
C ALA A 48 -6.44 5.21 2.02
N LEU A 49 -6.70 5.16 3.33
CA LEU A 49 -8.07 5.18 3.84
C LEU A 49 -8.77 6.50 3.55
N ASP A 50 -8.04 7.60 3.62
CA ASP A 50 -8.59 8.92 3.26
C ASP A 50 -8.87 9.03 1.77
N TYR A 51 -8.07 8.35 0.95
CA TYR A 51 -8.25 8.32 -0.49
C TYR A 51 -9.47 7.50 -0.90
N LEU A 52 -9.76 6.45 -0.15
CA LEU A 52 -10.87 5.56 -0.44
C LEU A 52 -12.21 6.26 -0.27
N ARG A 53 -13.12 5.98 -1.18
CA ARG A 53 -14.49 6.49 -1.15
C ARG A 53 -15.46 5.32 -1.18
N ALA A 54 -16.74 5.62 -1.01
CA ALA A 54 -17.78 4.61 -1.11
C ALA A 54 -17.70 3.91 -2.46
N GLY A 55 -17.64 2.60 -2.45
CA GLY A 55 -17.52 1.81 -3.66
C GLY A 55 -16.09 1.43 -4.04
N ASP A 56 -15.09 2.01 -3.39
CA ASP A 56 -13.71 1.65 -3.62
C ASP A 56 -13.30 0.45 -2.78
N THR A 57 -12.26 -0.25 -3.23
CA THR A 57 -11.74 -1.44 -2.55
C THR A 57 -10.27 -1.25 -2.25
N LEU A 58 -9.86 -1.65 -1.05
CA LEU A 58 -8.46 -1.66 -0.66
C LEU A 58 -7.90 -3.06 -0.83
N ALA A 59 -6.85 -3.18 -1.64
CA ALA A 59 -6.13 -4.44 -1.86
C ALA A 59 -4.82 -4.41 -1.06
N VAL A 60 -4.60 -5.45 -0.30
CA VAL A 60 -3.42 -5.58 0.56
C VAL A 60 -2.58 -6.75 0.12
#